data_d53b64d55fa469199c3e0ab745edd197
#
_entry.id   d53b64d55fa469199c3e0ab745edd197
#
_cell.length_a   1.000
_cell.length_b   1.000
_cell.length_c   1.000
_cell.angle_alpha   90.00
_cell.angle_beta   90.00
_cell.angle_gamma   90.00
#
_symmetry.space_group_name_H-M   'P 1'
#
loop_
_entity.id
_entity.type
_entity.pdbx_description
1 polymer ?
#
loop_
_entity_poly.entity_id
_entity_poly.type
_entity_poly.pdbx_seq_one_letter_code
_entity_poly.pdbx_strand_id
1 'polypeptide(L)'
;MTKPSLKTTCSAALALSLLGATAMSSRAAEVKDATVAFLMPDQASTRYEQHDYPGFAAEMKKLCQGCKVVYQNASADAARQQQQFNSVISQGAKVIVLDPVDSAAAASLVKMAQSQGIKVIAYDRPIPDAKADFYVSFDNEGIGKAISESLVKHLKDAKVTPKEGEGVLQINGSPTDAAAGLIKKGIHAGLDNSGYPILAEYDTPDWAPPKAQQWASGQVTRFGKKILGVVAANDGTGGGAIAALKAAGVDPVPPVTGNDATIAALQLIIAGDQYNTISKPSEIVAAAAAQVAVEFLSGGTPKAETTLFNTPSKLFIPAVVTEQNLKAEIIDKKIQTADQLCTGRYAAGCKKLGITQ
;
A
#
# COMPACT_ATOMS: atom_id res chain seq x y z
N MET A 1 -43.65 -96.48 -4.81
CA MET A 1 -43.87 -95.28 -5.66
C MET A 1 -43.86 -94.04 -4.77
N THR A 2 -42.74 -93.46 -4.52
CA THR A 2 -42.68 -92.11 -3.97
C THR A 2 -41.23 -91.62 -4.12
N LYS A 3 -41.01 -90.55 -4.84
CA LYS A 3 -39.71 -89.88 -5.04
C LYS A 3 -39.38 -89.05 -3.82
N PRO A 4 -38.13 -88.90 -3.38
CA PRO A 4 -37.68 -87.91 -2.45
C PRO A 4 -37.22 -86.64 -3.21
N SER A 5 -37.61 -85.48 -2.71
CA SER A 5 -37.24 -84.13 -3.18
C SER A 5 -35.88 -83.73 -2.61
N LEU A 6 -34.97 -83.29 -3.48
CA LEU A 6 -33.66 -82.78 -3.17
C LEU A 6 -33.76 -81.26 -2.91
N LYS A 7 -33.47 -80.80 -1.72
CA LYS A 7 -33.39 -79.34 -1.39
C LYS A 7 -31.98 -78.87 -1.65
N THR A 8 -31.83 -77.99 -2.62
CA THR A 8 -30.59 -77.33 -2.93
C THR A 8 -30.53 -76.02 -2.15
N THR A 9 -29.59 -75.91 -1.22
CA THR A 9 -29.28 -74.67 -0.49
C THR A 9 -28.30 -73.86 -1.30
N CYS A 10 -28.75 -72.69 -1.79
CA CYS A 10 -27.87 -71.66 -2.37
C CYS A 10 -27.28 -70.78 -1.27
N SER A 11 -25.98 -70.91 -1.02
CA SER A 11 -25.21 -69.97 -0.21
C SER A 11 -24.81 -68.72 -1.04
N ALA A 12 -25.41 -67.56 -0.75
CA ALA A 12 -25.02 -66.29 -1.34
C ALA A 12 -23.79 -65.75 -0.59
N ALA A 13 -22.65 -65.74 -1.25
CA ALA A 13 -21.44 -65.08 -0.78
C ALA A 13 -21.54 -63.54 -1.07
N LEU A 14 -21.68 -62.79 -0.01
CA LEU A 14 -21.68 -61.29 -0.11
C LEU A 14 -20.24 -60.80 -0.18
N ALA A 15 -19.76 -60.44 -1.38
CA ALA A 15 -18.48 -59.80 -1.56
C ALA A 15 -18.58 -58.30 -1.22
N LEU A 16 -18.09 -57.89 -0.05
CA LEU A 16 -17.93 -56.48 0.35
C LEU A 16 -16.71 -55.91 -0.37
N SER A 17 -16.92 -55.17 -1.46
CA SER A 17 -15.88 -54.37 -2.11
C SER A 17 -15.69 -53.07 -1.32
N LEU A 18 -14.63 -52.99 -0.47
CA LEU A 18 -14.14 -51.73 0.09
C LEU A 18 -13.53 -50.88 -1.05
N LEU A 19 -14.28 -49.90 -1.54
CA LEU A 19 -13.70 -48.76 -2.27
C LEU A 19 -12.90 -47.89 -1.28
N GLY A 20 -11.62 -48.10 -1.21
CA GLY A 20 -10.68 -47.22 -0.55
C GLY A 20 -10.62 -45.90 -1.33
N ALA A 21 -11.33 -44.86 -0.85
CA ALA A 21 -11.14 -43.51 -1.30
C ALA A 21 -9.75 -43.05 -0.83
N THR A 22 -8.73 -43.17 -1.68
CA THR A 22 -7.44 -42.51 -1.48
C THR A 22 -7.69 -41.02 -1.64
N ALA A 23 -7.82 -40.28 -0.52
CA ALA A 23 -7.72 -38.88 -0.49
C ALA A 23 -6.31 -38.51 -0.98
N MET A 24 -6.18 -38.15 -2.25
CA MET A 24 -4.98 -37.47 -2.76
C MET A 24 -4.90 -36.11 -2.08
N SER A 25 -4.17 -36.04 -0.96
CA SER A 25 -3.66 -34.79 -0.45
C SER A 25 -2.80 -34.18 -1.56
N SER A 26 -3.30 -33.19 -2.25
CA SER A 26 -2.48 -32.41 -3.19
C SER A 26 -1.41 -31.70 -2.37
N ARG A 27 -0.26 -32.33 -2.25
CA ARG A 27 0.94 -31.74 -1.70
C ARG A 27 1.31 -30.65 -2.70
N ALA A 28 1.25 -29.37 -2.29
CA ALA A 28 1.77 -28.28 -3.10
C ALA A 28 3.17 -28.66 -3.58
N ALA A 29 3.40 -28.58 -4.88
CA ALA A 29 4.71 -28.90 -5.44
C ALA A 29 5.74 -27.96 -4.82
N GLU A 30 6.84 -28.51 -4.32
CA GLU A 30 7.96 -27.70 -3.81
C GLU A 30 8.49 -26.86 -4.95
N VAL A 31 8.34 -25.54 -4.84
CA VAL A 31 8.79 -24.60 -5.86
C VAL A 31 10.31 -24.55 -5.84
N LYS A 32 10.94 -24.85 -6.98
CA LYS A 32 12.42 -24.79 -7.14
C LYS A 32 12.75 -23.95 -8.36
N ASP A 33 13.76 -23.08 -8.21
CA ASP A 33 14.46 -22.41 -9.32
C ASP A 33 13.59 -21.53 -10.25
N ALA A 34 12.64 -20.77 -9.70
CA ALA A 34 11.84 -19.83 -10.48
C ALA A 34 12.38 -18.39 -10.39
N THR A 35 12.21 -17.61 -11.45
CA THR A 35 12.48 -16.17 -11.44
C THR A 35 11.20 -15.41 -11.14
N VAL A 36 11.23 -14.53 -10.14
CA VAL A 36 10.17 -13.60 -9.76
C VAL A 36 10.71 -12.18 -9.90
N ALA A 37 9.99 -11.32 -10.60
CA ALA A 37 10.35 -9.91 -10.73
C ALA A 37 9.58 -9.06 -9.71
N PHE A 38 10.24 -8.02 -9.17
CA PHE A 38 9.65 -7.02 -8.29
C PHE A 38 9.99 -5.64 -8.87
N LEU A 39 9.02 -5.01 -9.54
CA LEU A 39 9.20 -3.80 -10.35
C LEU A 39 8.50 -2.62 -9.68
N MET A 40 9.30 -1.62 -9.27
CA MET A 40 8.86 -0.46 -8.53
C MET A 40 8.79 0.80 -9.40
N PRO A 41 7.90 1.77 -9.08
CA PRO A 41 7.59 2.87 -9.98
C PRO A 41 8.58 4.04 -9.87
N ASP A 42 8.96 4.44 -8.66
CA ASP A 42 9.70 5.67 -8.42
C ASP A 42 10.59 5.60 -7.17
N GLN A 43 11.34 6.65 -6.91
CA GLN A 43 12.19 6.83 -5.73
C GLN A 43 11.68 7.96 -4.80
N ALA A 44 10.60 8.63 -5.16
CA ALA A 44 10.02 9.69 -4.33
C ALA A 44 9.45 9.12 -3.02
N SER A 45 8.90 7.92 -3.09
CA SER A 45 8.45 7.14 -1.94
C SER A 45 9.60 6.27 -1.44
N THR A 46 10.36 6.77 -0.47
CA THR A 46 11.59 6.10 0.04
C THR A 46 11.34 4.70 0.61
N ARG A 47 10.11 4.38 1.01
CA ARG A 47 9.75 3.07 1.54
C ARG A 47 10.01 1.92 0.58
N TYR A 48 9.92 2.14 -0.75
CA TYR A 48 10.16 1.09 -1.75
C TYR A 48 11.53 0.44 -1.60
N GLU A 49 12.58 1.26 -1.37
CA GLU A 49 13.95 0.81 -1.17
C GLU A 49 14.22 0.37 0.28
N GLN A 50 13.60 1.03 1.25
CA GLN A 50 13.90 0.82 2.67
C GLN A 50 13.12 -0.36 3.27
N HIS A 51 11.93 -0.66 2.78
CA HIS A 51 11.00 -1.59 3.41
C HIS A 51 10.41 -2.60 2.43
N ASP A 52 9.80 -2.15 1.30
CA ASP A 52 9.05 -3.02 0.40
C ASP A 52 9.94 -4.09 -0.24
N TYR A 53 11.02 -3.70 -0.93
CA TYR A 53 11.92 -4.67 -1.55
C TYR A 53 12.65 -5.56 -0.53
N PRO A 54 13.24 -5.03 0.54
CA PRO A 54 13.85 -5.88 1.56
C PRO A 54 12.86 -6.87 2.19
N GLY A 55 11.63 -6.45 2.48
CA GLY A 55 10.58 -7.31 3.01
C GLY A 55 10.17 -8.41 2.04
N PHE A 56 9.97 -8.06 0.76
CA PHE A 56 9.67 -9.03 -0.29
C PHE A 56 10.79 -10.06 -0.47
N ALA A 57 12.03 -9.59 -0.59
CA ALA A 57 13.19 -10.48 -0.79
C ALA A 57 13.43 -11.41 0.41
N ALA A 58 13.25 -10.91 1.63
CA ALA A 58 13.39 -11.69 2.84
C ALA A 58 12.32 -12.80 2.93
N GLU A 59 11.06 -12.49 2.60
CA GLU A 59 10.00 -13.47 2.62
C GLU A 59 10.13 -14.48 1.46
N MET A 60 10.49 -14.05 0.25
CA MET A 60 10.80 -14.96 -0.85
C MET A 60 11.91 -15.95 -0.49
N LYS A 61 12.98 -15.49 0.17
CA LYS A 61 14.08 -16.36 0.62
C LYS A 61 13.61 -17.44 1.61
N LYS A 62 12.63 -17.12 2.48
CA LYS A 62 12.05 -18.11 3.41
C LYS A 62 11.18 -19.14 2.69
N LEU A 63 10.37 -18.68 1.73
CA LEU A 63 9.35 -19.50 1.08
C LEU A 63 9.87 -20.28 -0.11
N CYS A 64 10.90 -19.77 -0.81
CA CYS A 64 11.50 -20.39 -1.98
C CYS A 64 13.01 -20.09 -2.04
N GLN A 65 13.83 -20.92 -1.40
CA GLN A 65 15.28 -20.71 -1.32
C GLN A 65 16.00 -20.69 -2.69
N GLY A 66 15.50 -21.44 -3.68
CA GLY A 66 16.04 -21.50 -5.03
C GLY A 66 15.50 -20.44 -5.98
N CYS A 67 14.49 -19.65 -5.55
CA CYS A 67 13.92 -18.60 -6.41
C CYS A 67 14.85 -17.40 -6.53
N LYS A 68 15.00 -16.91 -7.76
CA LYS A 68 15.70 -15.66 -8.05
C LYS A 68 14.73 -14.49 -8.01
N VAL A 69 15.00 -13.48 -7.20
CA VAL A 69 14.28 -12.21 -7.22
C VAL A 69 15.03 -11.20 -8.08
N VAL A 70 14.35 -10.63 -9.08
CA VAL A 70 14.89 -9.56 -9.94
C VAL A 70 14.20 -8.27 -9.55
N TYR A 71 14.93 -7.34 -8.95
CA TYR A 71 14.45 -6.02 -8.55
C TYR A 71 14.82 -4.97 -9.59
N GLN A 72 13.87 -4.08 -9.93
CA GLN A 72 14.15 -2.88 -10.73
C GLN A 72 13.20 -1.75 -10.31
N ASN A 73 13.70 -0.50 -10.44
CA ASN A 73 12.94 0.72 -10.17
C ASN A 73 12.94 1.60 -11.42
N ALA A 74 11.78 2.07 -11.83
CA ALA A 74 11.60 2.83 -13.05
C ALA A 74 11.97 4.32 -12.92
N SER A 75 12.16 4.83 -11.70
CA SER A 75 12.47 6.25 -11.43
C SER A 75 11.45 7.21 -12.06
N ALA A 76 10.17 6.89 -11.94
CA ALA A 76 9.02 7.62 -12.49
C ALA A 76 8.97 7.70 -14.04
N ASP A 77 9.67 6.80 -14.74
CA ASP A 77 9.69 6.73 -16.20
C ASP A 77 8.91 5.48 -16.68
N ALA A 78 7.71 5.69 -17.24
CA ALA A 78 6.85 4.60 -17.71
C ALA A 78 7.46 3.83 -18.89
N ALA A 79 8.24 4.49 -19.76
CA ALA A 79 8.92 3.81 -20.86
C ALA A 79 10.04 2.90 -20.34
N ARG A 80 10.77 3.36 -19.32
CA ARG A 80 11.75 2.55 -18.60
C ARG A 80 11.09 1.35 -17.95
N GLN A 81 9.94 1.53 -17.27
CA GLN A 81 9.22 0.42 -16.65
C GLN A 81 8.78 -0.61 -17.69
N GLN A 82 8.32 -0.18 -18.85
CA GLN A 82 7.98 -1.09 -19.96
C GLN A 82 9.21 -1.89 -20.45
N GLN A 83 10.36 -1.23 -20.59
CA GLN A 83 11.62 -1.92 -20.95
C GLN A 83 12.04 -2.94 -19.88
N GLN A 84 11.94 -2.56 -18.60
CA GLN A 84 12.22 -3.44 -17.47
C GLN A 84 11.28 -4.65 -17.47
N PHE A 85 10.00 -4.43 -17.72
CA PHE A 85 8.99 -5.48 -17.80
C PHE A 85 9.30 -6.49 -18.92
N ASN A 86 9.63 -6.01 -20.12
CA ASN A 86 10.03 -6.85 -21.24
C ASN A 86 11.34 -7.63 -20.93
N SER A 87 12.27 -6.98 -20.25
CA SER A 87 13.54 -7.61 -19.85
C SER A 87 13.32 -8.79 -18.90
N VAL A 88 12.47 -8.64 -17.88
CA VAL A 88 12.23 -9.74 -16.94
C VAL A 88 11.45 -10.90 -17.57
N ILE A 89 10.56 -10.62 -18.52
CA ILE A 89 9.92 -11.66 -19.34
C ILE A 89 11.00 -12.46 -20.09
N SER A 90 11.90 -11.76 -20.77
CA SER A 90 13.01 -12.38 -21.52
C SER A 90 13.96 -13.17 -20.62
N GLN A 91 14.09 -12.80 -19.36
CA GLN A 91 14.86 -13.54 -18.34
C GLN A 91 14.10 -14.76 -17.77
N GLY A 92 12.88 -15.03 -18.25
CA GLY A 92 12.09 -16.20 -17.87
C GLY A 92 11.30 -16.03 -16.56
N ALA A 93 10.98 -14.80 -16.18
CA ALA A 93 10.13 -14.56 -15.01
C ALA A 93 8.81 -15.34 -15.13
N LYS A 94 8.39 -15.98 -14.03
CA LYS A 94 7.14 -16.72 -13.94
C LYS A 94 6.05 -15.94 -13.24
N VAL A 95 6.46 -15.02 -12.36
CA VAL A 95 5.58 -14.08 -11.66
C VAL A 95 6.23 -12.70 -11.71
N ILE A 96 5.44 -11.69 -12.00
CA ILE A 96 5.86 -10.27 -11.98
C ILE A 96 4.98 -9.55 -10.95
N VAL A 97 5.61 -9.02 -9.91
CA VAL A 97 5.01 -8.09 -8.97
C VAL A 97 5.27 -6.70 -9.50
N LEU A 98 4.22 -6.01 -9.88
CA LEU A 98 4.27 -4.72 -10.58
C LEU A 98 3.58 -3.64 -9.74
N ASP A 99 4.36 -2.65 -9.34
CA ASP A 99 3.85 -1.36 -8.89
C ASP A 99 3.98 -0.37 -10.06
N PRO A 100 2.87 -0.01 -10.73
CA PRO A 100 2.96 0.71 -12.00
C PRO A 100 3.31 2.19 -11.83
N VAL A 101 4.16 2.73 -12.72
CA VAL A 101 4.37 4.18 -12.87
C VAL A 101 3.07 4.85 -13.35
N ASP A 102 2.41 4.20 -14.32
CA ASP A 102 1.12 4.61 -14.87
C ASP A 102 0.16 3.40 -14.81
N SER A 103 -0.86 3.51 -13.97
CA SER A 103 -1.82 2.44 -13.74
C SER A 103 -2.65 2.08 -14.97
N ALA A 104 -2.98 3.04 -15.83
CA ALA A 104 -3.74 2.81 -17.05
C ALA A 104 -2.87 2.15 -18.13
N ALA A 105 -1.65 2.68 -18.35
CA ALA A 105 -0.70 2.12 -19.32
C ALA A 105 -0.30 0.68 -18.97
N ALA A 106 -0.20 0.35 -17.67
CA ALA A 106 0.16 -0.98 -17.18
C ALA A 106 -0.84 -2.08 -17.62
N ALA A 107 -2.05 -1.73 -18.00
CA ALA A 107 -3.02 -2.70 -18.50
C ALA A 107 -2.51 -3.51 -19.72
N SER A 108 -1.71 -2.88 -20.57
CA SER A 108 -1.09 -3.56 -21.73
C SER A 108 -0.01 -4.54 -21.28
N LEU A 109 0.75 -4.21 -20.24
CA LEU A 109 1.79 -5.06 -19.67
C LEU A 109 1.18 -6.32 -19.03
N VAL A 110 0.08 -6.16 -18.29
CA VAL A 110 -0.65 -7.29 -17.70
C VAL A 110 -1.10 -8.27 -18.79
N LYS A 111 -1.76 -7.77 -19.83
CA LYS A 111 -2.25 -8.61 -20.96
C LYS A 111 -1.10 -9.32 -21.66
N MET A 112 0.02 -8.64 -21.88
CA MET A 112 1.21 -9.21 -22.51
C MET A 112 1.81 -10.35 -21.68
N ALA A 113 1.99 -10.17 -20.37
CA ALA A 113 2.50 -11.23 -19.48
C ALA A 113 1.56 -12.43 -19.43
N GLN A 114 0.27 -12.19 -19.26
CA GLN A 114 -0.75 -13.25 -19.17
C GLN A 114 -0.84 -14.06 -20.48
N SER A 115 -0.67 -13.43 -21.66
CA SER A 115 -0.62 -14.15 -22.93
C SER A 115 0.53 -15.16 -23.05
N GLN A 116 1.56 -15.00 -22.21
CA GLN A 116 2.73 -15.87 -22.10
C GLN A 116 2.67 -16.81 -20.88
N GLY A 117 1.52 -16.85 -20.19
CA GLY A 117 1.34 -17.68 -18.99
C GLY A 117 2.06 -17.16 -17.75
N ILE A 118 2.52 -15.91 -17.77
CA ILE A 118 3.20 -15.26 -16.64
C ILE A 118 2.14 -14.62 -15.74
N LYS A 119 2.22 -14.86 -14.43
CA LYS A 119 1.33 -14.27 -13.45
C LYS A 119 1.73 -12.84 -13.10
N VAL A 120 0.74 -11.94 -12.99
CA VAL A 120 0.96 -10.55 -12.60
C VAL A 120 0.25 -10.26 -11.29
N ILE A 121 1.01 -9.81 -10.30
CA ILE A 121 0.52 -9.30 -9.03
C ILE A 121 0.63 -7.77 -9.09
N ALA A 122 -0.50 -7.06 -9.12
CA ALA A 122 -0.49 -5.63 -8.91
C ALA A 122 -0.12 -5.36 -7.44
N TYR A 123 0.82 -4.47 -7.21
CA TYR A 123 1.36 -4.16 -5.90
C TYR A 123 1.19 -2.67 -5.61
N ASP A 124 0.76 -2.31 -4.42
CA ASP A 124 0.51 -0.95 -3.95
C ASP A 124 -0.48 -0.17 -4.84
N ARG A 125 -0.16 0.09 -6.11
CA ARG A 125 -1.01 0.77 -7.09
C ARG A 125 -1.84 -0.23 -7.90
N PRO A 126 -3.19 -0.11 -7.92
CA PRO A 126 -4.03 -1.01 -8.70
C PRO A 126 -3.96 -0.71 -10.20
N ILE A 127 -4.38 -1.67 -11.01
CA ILE A 127 -4.42 -1.56 -12.49
C ILE A 127 -5.88 -1.69 -12.95
N PRO A 128 -6.65 -0.57 -13.03
CA PRO A 128 -8.10 -0.62 -13.26
C PRO A 128 -8.52 -1.22 -14.60
N ASP A 129 -7.74 -0.98 -15.66
CA ASP A 129 -8.09 -1.31 -17.06
C ASP A 129 -7.65 -2.72 -17.48
N ALA A 130 -7.10 -3.50 -16.54
CA ALA A 130 -6.83 -4.92 -16.74
C ALA A 130 -6.97 -5.69 -15.42
N LYS A 131 -7.55 -6.90 -15.53
CA LYS A 131 -7.62 -7.83 -14.43
C LYS A 131 -6.23 -8.46 -14.22
N ALA A 132 -5.44 -7.97 -13.26
CA ALA A 132 -4.25 -8.68 -12.81
C ALA A 132 -4.64 -10.00 -12.13
N ASP A 133 -3.68 -10.94 -11.98
CA ASP A 133 -3.97 -12.22 -11.34
C ASP A 133 -4.25 -12.06 -9.84
N PHE A 134 -3.63 -11.05 -9.19
CA PHE A 134 -3.90 -10.67 -7.80
C PHE A 134 -3.51 -9.20 -7.56
N TYR A 135 -4.08 -8.59 -6.52
CA TYR A 135 -3.70 -7.26 -6.05
C TYR A 135 -3.44 -7.27 -4.54
N VAL A 136 -2.33 -6.69 -4.11
CA VAL A 136 -1.94 -6.59 -2.70
C VAL A 136 -1.61 -5.13 -2.37
N SER A 137 -2.31 -4.56 -1.42
CA SER A 137 -2.10 -3.17 -0.97
C SER A 137 -2.75 -2.91 0.39
N PHE A 138 -2.80 -1.65 0.78
CA PHE A 138 -3.67 -1.14 1.82
C PHE A 138 -5.02 -0.67 1.24
N ASP A 139 -6.01 -0.46 2.10
CA ASP A 139 -7.28 0.19 1.75
C ASP A 139 -7.05 1.69 1.50
N ASN A 140 -6.74 2.02 0.25
CA ASN A 140 -6.39 3.39 -0.14
C ASN A 140 -7.56 4.39 -0.01
N GLU A 141 -8.81 3.97 -0.26
CA GLU A 141 -9.98 4.82 -0.01
C GLU A 141 -10.15 5.06 1.49
N GLY A 142 -10.02 4.00 2.30
CA GLY A 142 -10.01 4.08 3.75
C GLY A 142 -8.89 4.98 4.31
N ILE A 143 -7.70 4.96 3.70
CA ILE A 143 -6.60 5.88 4.04
C ILE A 143 -7.02 7.33 3.85
N GLY A 144 -7.52 7.70 2.68
CA GLY A 144 -7.93 9.06 2.37
C GLY A 144 -8.99 9.57 3.35
N LYS A 145 -9.97 8.72 3.65
CA LYS A 145 -11.01 9.02 4.63
C LYS A 145 -10.43 9.21 6.04
N ALA A 146 -9.56 8.30 6.48
CA ALA A 146 -8.98 8.35 7.83
C ALA A 146 -8.12 9.61 8.07
N ILE A 147 -7.27 10.02 7.12
CA ILE A 147 -6.46 11.22 7.29
C ILE A 147 -7.30 12.49 7.34
N SER A 148 -8.32 12.60 6.49
CA SER A 148 -9.20 13.77 6.45
C SER A 148 -10.14 13.83 7.67
N GLU A 149 -10.77 12.74 8.07
CA GLU A 149 -11.60 12.67 9.28
C GLU A 149 -10.78 12.97 10.55
N SER A 150 -9.53 12.50 10.61
CA SER A 150 -8.61 12.80 11.71
C SER A 150 -8.32 14.30 11.80
N LEU A 151 -8.07 14.97 10.67
CA LEU A 151 -7.88 16.43 10.64
C LEU A 151 -9.15 17.18 11.07
N VAL A 152 -10.29 16.79 10.51
CA VAL A 152 -11.60 17.40 10.86
C VAL A 152 -11.87 17.26 12.35
N LYS A 153 -11.63 16.07 12.92
CA LYS A 153 -11.79 15.85 14.35
C LYS A 153 -10.86 16.77 15.16
N HIS A 154 -9.60 16.87 14.78
CA HIS A 154 -8.62 17.73 15.44
C HIS A 154 -9.05 19.20 15.45
N LEU A 155 -9.50 19.72 14.31
CA LEU A 155 -9.97 21.10 14.20
C LEU A 155 -11.24 21.36 15.05
N LYS A 156 -12.17 20.40 15.09
CA LYS A 156 -13.37 20.46 15.93
C LYS A 156 -13.02 20.44 17.42
N ASP A 157 -12.12 19.55 17.84
CA ASP A 157 -11.68 19.45 19.24
C ASP A 157 -10.97 20.75 19.69
N ALA A 158 -10.23 21.38 18.78
CA ALA A 158 -9.61 22.72 18.98
C ALA A 158 -10.63 23.89 18.87
N LYS A 159 -11.92 23.60 18.64
CA LYS A 159 -13.00 24.60 18.48
C LYS A 159 -12.73 25.59 17.34
N VAL A 160 -12.02 25.18 16.31
CA VAL A 160 -11.80 25.98 15.10
C VAL A 160 -13.06 25.89 14.22
N THR A 161 -13.77 26.99 14.08
CA THR A 161 -14.94 27.09 13.19
C THR A 161 -14.58 27.97 12.00
N PRO A 162 -14.68 27.48 10.75
CA PRO A 162 -14.37 28.28 9.57
C PRO A 162 -15.25 29.51 9.46
N LYS A 163 -14.64 30.66 9.18
CA LYS A 163 -15.32 31.88 8.75
C LYS A 163 -15.42 31.90 7.22
N GLU A 164 -16.10 32.90 6.69
CA GLU A 164 -16.20 33.08 5.25
C GLU A 164 -14.82 33.15 4.58
N GLY A 165 -14.60 32.29 3.61
CA GLY A 165 -13.35 32.17 2.86
C GLY A 165 -12.21 31.46 3.61
N GLU A 166 -12.47 30.86 4.79
CA GLU A 166 -11.53 30.00 5.50
C GLU A 166 -11.83 28.52 5.20
N GLY A 167 -10.79 27.67 5.20
CA GLY A 167 -10.94 26.25 4.95
C GLY A 167 -9.60 25.51 4.89
N VAL A 168 -9.58 24.38 4.23
CA VAL A 168 -8.41 23.53 4.11
C VAL A 168 -7.85 23.51 2.69
N LEU A 169 -6.55 23.27 2.54
CA LEU A 169 -5.96 22.89 1.25
C LEU A 169 -6.00 21.38 1.11
N GLN A 170 -6.19 20.90 -0.11
CA GLN A 170 -6.09 19.46 -0.44
C GLN A 170 -4.96 19.24 -1.44
N ILE A 171 -3.99 18.38 -1.08
CA ILE A 171 -2.85 18.01 -1.91
C ILE A 171 -2.87 16.50 -2.13
N ASN A 172 -3.28 16.11 -3.32
CA ASN A 172 -3.41 14.71 -3.74
C ASN A 172 -2.07 14.17 -4.28
N GLY A 173 -2.08 12.87 -4.59
CA GLY A 173 -0.98 12.19 -5.24
C GLY A 173 -0.94 12.36 -6.76
N SER A 174 -0.18 11.48 -7.43
CA SER A 174 -0.01 11.51 -8.87
C SER A 174 -1.30 11.16 -9.62
N PRO A 175 -1.69 11.93 -10.66
CA PRO A 175 -2.87 11.63 -11.46
C PRO A 175 -2.75 10.34 -12.29
N THR A 176 -1.53 9.82 -12.48
CA THR A 176 -1.29 8.55 -13.19
C THR A 176 -1.34 7.33 -12.27
N ASP A 177 -1.50 7.55 -10.96
CA ASP A 177 -1.58 6.52 -9.95
C ASP A 177 -3.04 6.30 -9.51
N ALA A 178 -3.58 5.14 -9.80
CA ALA A 178 -4.96 4.81 -9.44
C ALA A 178 -5.18 4.71 -7.91
N ALA A 179 -4.14 4.40 -7.12
CA ALA A 179 -4.22 4.46 -5.67
C ALA A 179 -4.38 5.90 -5.17
N ALA A 180 -3.68 6.87 -5.80
CA ALA A 180 -3.88 8.29 -5.52
C ALA A 180 -5.34 8.73 -5.77
N GLY A 181 -5.96 8.21 -6.83
CA GLY A 181 -7.38 8.43 -7.11
C GLY A 181 -8.31 7.90 -6.01
N LEU A 182 -8.01 6.72 -5.45
CA LEU A 182 -8.76 6.16 -4.32
C LEU A 182 -8.56 6.99 -3.04
N ILE A 183 -7.32 7.39 -2.73
CA ILE A 183 -7.02 8.26 -1.57
C ILE A 183 -7.78 9.59 -1.72
N LYS A 184 -7.72 10.22 -2.90
CA LYS A 184 -8.45 11.45 -3.21
C LYS A 184 -9.95 11.30 -2.96
N LYS A 185 -10.56 10.22 -3.44
CA LYS A 185 -11.98 9.90 -3.19
C LYS A 185 -12.26 9.78 -1.69
N GLY A 186 -11.39 9.10 -0.95
CA GLY A 186 -11.51 8.98 0.50
C GLY A 186 -11.38 10.33 1.22
N ILE A 187 -10.45 11.20 0.79
CA ILE A 187 -10.30 12.55 1.35
C ILE A 187 -11.58 13.36 1.16
N HIS A 188 -12.16 13.37 -0.04
CA HIS A 188 -13.45 14.03 -0.28
C HIS A 188 -14.54 13.48 0.62
N ALA A 189 -14.64 12.14 0.74
CA ALA A 189 -15.65 11.52 1.61
C ALA A 189 -15.53 11.94 3.09
N GLY A 190 -14.30 12.18 3.58
CA GLY A 190 -14.08 12.65 4.95
C GLY A 190 -14.24 14.17 5.13
N LEU A 191 -14.06 14.96 4.07
CA LEU A 191 -14.26 16.41 4.10
C LEU A 191 -15.70 16.82 3.77
N ASP A 192 -16.42 16.05 2.95
CA ASP A 192 -17.78 16.33 2.56
C ASP A 192 -18.67 16.44 3.80
N ASN A 193 -19.46 17.53 3.86
CA ASN A 193 -20.33 17.86 5.01
C ASN A 193 -19.60 18.00 6.36
N SER A 194 -18.27 18.07 6.38
CA SER A 194 -17.47 18.26 7.60
C SER A 194 -17.63 19.63 8.24
N GLY A 195 -17.99 20.63 7.42
CA GLY A 195 -18.01 22.06 7.76
C GLY A 195 -16.69 22.78 7.44
N TYR A 196 -15.68 22.11 6.86
CA TYR A 196 -14.39 22.71 6.45
C TYR A 196 -14.27 22.72 4.93
N PRO A 197 -14.52 23.86 4.26
CA PRO A 197 -14.45 23.95 2.80
C PRO A 197 -13.03 23.71 2.27
N ILE A 198 -12.93 23.10 1.10
CA ILE A 198 -11.67 23.01 0.35
C ILE A 198 -11.45 24.34 -0.36
N LEU A 199 -10.40 25.06 0.02
CA LEU A 199 -10.02 26.35 -0.60
C LEU A 199 -9.39 26.17 -1.98
N ALA A 200 -8.57 25.15 -2.12
CA ALA A 200 -7.91 24.76 -3.36
C ALA A 200 -7.46 23.32 -3.28
N GLU A 201 -7.40 22.68 -4.45
CA GLU A 201 -7.01 21.28 -4.60
C GLU A 201 -5.94 21.14 -5.69
N TYR A 202 -5.03 20.17 -5.54
CA TYR A 202 -3.95 19.91 -6.48
C TYR A 202 -3.60 18.43 -6.55
N ASP A 203 -3.51 17.91 -7.76
CA ASP A 203 -2.96 16.59 -8.03
C ASP A 203 -1.45 16.74 -8.30
N THR A 204 -0.62 16.11 -7.47
CA THR A 204 0.84 16.29 -7.49
C THR A 204 1.49 15.30 -8.45
N PRO A 205 1.95 15.72 -9.65
CA PRO A 205 2.58 14.79 -10.58
C PRO A 205 3.77 14.08 -9.95
N ASP A 206 3.87 12.76 -10.18
CA ASP A 206 4.95 11.88 -9.70
C ASP A 206 5.11 11.84 -8.18
N TRP A 207 4.08 12.27 -7.42
CA TRP A 207 4.14 12.44 -5.96
C TRP A 207 5.30 13.34 -5.49
N ALA A 208 5.82 14.20 -6.37
CA ALA A 208 7.07 14.94 -6.17
C ALA A 208 6.92 16.06 -5.12
N PRO A 209 7.62 16.00 -3.96
CA PRO A 209 7.50 16.99 -2.89
C PRO A 209 7.82 18.43 -3.35
N PRO A 210 8.79 18.69 -4.26
CA PRO A 210 9.04 20.03 -4.77
C PRO A 210 7.85 20.63 -5.53
N LYS A 211 7.07 19.82 -6.26
CA LYS A 211 5.86 20.27 -6.97
C LYS A 211 4.76 20.65 -5.98
N ALA A 212 4.56 19.85 -4.93
CA ALA A 212 3.63 20.16 -3.84
C ALA A 212 4.04 21.44 -3.12
N GLN A 213 5.33 21.63 -2.81
CA GLN A 213 5.87 22.84 -2.18
C GLN A 213 5.63 24.08 -3.04
N GLN A 214 5.93 24.00 -4.34
CA GLN A 214 5.73 25.11 -5.27
C GLN A 214 4.25 25.54 -5.33
N TRP A 215 3.35 24.56 -5.47
CA TRP A 215 1.92 24.84 -5.49
C TRP A 215 1.43 25.43 -4.15
N ALA A 216 1.83 24.83 -3.02
CA ALA A 216 1.46 25.31 -1.70
C ALA A 216 1.94 26.75 -1.44
N SER A 217 3.14 27.11 -1.90
CA SER A 217 3.65 28.50 -1.79
C SER A 217 2.73 29.51 -2.46
N GLY A 218 2.17 29.17 -3.64
CA GLY A 218 1.16 29.99 -4.31
C GLY A 218 -0.13 30.11 -3.49
N GLN A 219 -0.57 29.01 -2.86
CA GLN A 219 -1.79 29.04 -2.04
C GLN A 219 -1.59 29.80 -0.73
N VAL A 220 -0.42 29.68 -0.10
CA VAL A 220 -0.07 30.47 1.10
C VAL A 220 -0.11 31.97 0.78
N THR A 221 0.42 32.38 -0.37
CA THR A 221 0.33 33.78 -0.83
C THR A 221 -1.12 34.24 -1.04
N ARG A 222 -1.98 33.35 -1.58
CA ARG A 222 -3.38 33.66 -1.91
C ARG A 222 -4.27 33.72 -0.68
N PHE A 223 -4.14 32.74 0.22
CA PHE A 223 -5.09 32.52 1.32
C PHE A 223 -4.54 32.94 2.69
N GLY A 224 -3.21 32.85 2.90
CA GLY A 224 -2.55 33.23 4.16
C GLY A 224 -3.20 32.54 5.38
N LYS A 225 -3.61 33.36 6.35
CA LYS A 225 -4.22 32.89 7.60
C LYS A 225 -5.60 32.24 7.44
N LYS A 226 -6.18 32.23 6.23
CA LYS A 226 -7.44 31.54 5.94
C LYS A 226 -7.27 30.03 5.80
N ILE A 227 -6.03 29.55 5.70
CA ILE A 227 -5.70 28.13 5.66
C ILE A 227 -5.76 27.58 7.08
N LEU A 228 -6.80 26.80 7.39
CA LEU A 228 -7.03 26.19 8.70
C LEU A 228 -6.31 24.85 8.86
N GLY A 229 -5.95 24.22 7.75
CA GLY A 229 -5.24 22.94 7.70
C GLY A 229 -4.91 22.54 6.27
N VAL A 230 -4.09 21.49 6.13
CA VAL A 230 -3.73 20.91 4.84
C VAL A 230 -3.98 19.41 4.89
N VAL A 231 -4.86 18.91 4.03
CA VAL A 231 -5.02 17.47 3.81
C VAL A 231 -4.07 17.07 2.69
N ALA A 232 -2.93 16.47 3.05
CA ALA A 232 -1.95 15.95 2.11
C ALA A 232 -2.07 14.42 2.06
N ALA A 233 -2.09 13.87 0.85
CA ALA A 233 -2.32 12.45 0.59
C ALA A 233 -1.13 11.57 0.99
N ASN A 234 0.08 12.14 1.12
CA ASN A 234 1.24 11.45 1.68
C ASN A 234 2.22 12.39 2.39
N ASP A 235 3.22 11.83 3.04
CA ASP A 235 4.23 12.55 3.82
C ASP A 235 5.11 13.46 2.96
N GLY A 236 5.44 13.03 1.74
CA GLY A 236 6.24 13.84 0.82
C GLY A 236 5.53 15.13 0.44
N THR A 237 4.27 15.03 0.04
CA THR A 237 3.44 16.20 -0.31
C THR A 237 3.12 17.06 0.90
N GLY A 238 2.88 16.44 2.07
CA GLY A 238 2.69 17.12 3.35
C GLY A 238 3.94 17.90 3.79
N GLY A 239 5.12 17.27 3.68
CA GLY A 239 6.41 17.91 3.95
C GLY A 239 6.68 19.11 3.04
N GLY A 240 6.31 19.00 1.75
CA GLY A 240 6.35 20.11 0.80
C GLY A 240 5.47 21.29 1.23
N ALA A 241 4.24 21.01 1.67
CA ALA A 241 3.33 22.04 2.19
C ALA A 241 3.88 22.72 3.46
N ILE A 242 4.41 21.93 4.40
CA ILE A 242 5.03 22.44 5.64
C ILE A 242 6.21 23.35 5.30
N ALA A 243 7.08 22.96 4.36
CA ALA A 243 8.20 23.75 3.92
C ALA A 243 7.75 25.11 3.32
N ALA A 244 6.68 25.09 2.50
CA ALA A 244 6.09 26.31 1.94
C ALA A 244 5.54 27.25 3.01
N LEU A 245 4.79 26.72 3.99
CA LEU A 245 4.22 27.47 5.10
C LEU A 245 5.31 28.13 5.95
N LYS A 246 6.35 27.37 6.33
CA LYS A 246 7.48 27.88 7.10
C LYS A 246 8.28 28.94 6.36
N ALA A 247 8.54 28.73 5.06
CA ALA A 247 9.24 29.72 4.23
C ALA A 247 8.48 31.05 4.12
N ALA A 248 7.16 31.01 4.21
CA ALA A 248 6.30 32.19 4.26
C ALA A 248 6.16 32.82 5.67
N GLY A 249 6.86 32.29 6.68
CA GLY A 249 6.79 32.77 8.06
C GLY A 249 5.49 32.44 8.79
N VAL A 250 4.76 31.41 8.36
CA VAL A 250 3.55 30.96 9.05
C VAL A 250 3.97 30.16 10.29
N ASP A 251 3.68 30.73 11.47
CA ASP A 251 3.97 30.14 12.77
C ASP A 251 2.80 30.44 13.74
N PRO A 252 2.18 29.45 14.38
CA PRO A 252 2.39 28.02 14.17
C PRO A 252 1.92 27.55 12.78
N VAL A 253 2.54 26.48 12.27
CA VAL A 253 2.08 25.79 11.06
C VAL A 253 0.69 25.20 11.33
N PRO A 254 -0.33 25.46 10.47
CA PRO A 254 -1.63 24.81 10.61
C PRO A 254 -1.47 23.29 10.48
N PRO A 255 -2.38 22.48 11.05
CA PRO A 255 -2.25 21.02 11.01
C PRO A 255 -2.18 20.50 9.57
N VAL A 256 -1.14 19.71 9.28
CA VAL A 256 -0.88 19.08 7.99
C VAL A 256 -0.95 17.56 8.18
N THR A 257 -1.66 16.87 7.29
CA THR A 257 -1.73 15.40 7.29
C THR A 257 -0.63 14.79 6.44
N GLY A 258 -0.48 13.47 6.55
CA GLY A 258 0.39 12.66 5.71
C GLY A 258 -0.04 11.20 5.67
N ASN A 259 0.77 10.40 5.01
CA ASN A 259 0.61 8.95 4.89
C ASN A 259 1.97 8.37 4.54
N ASP A 260 2.29 7.16 4.98
CA ASP A 260 3.48 6.32 4.81
C ASP A 260 4.38 6.21 6.05
N ALA A 261 4.19 7.03 7.08
CA ALA A 261 4.98 7.04 8.32
C ALA A 261 6.50 7.10 8.05
N THR A 262 6.91 7.94 7.10
CA THR A 262 8.32 8.14 6.79
C THR A 262 9.09 8.71 7.97
N ILE A 263 10.40 8.43 8.07
CA ILE A 263 11.25 8.98 9.13
C ILE A 263 11.13 10.50 9.19
N ALA A 264 11.15 11.19 8.04
CA ALA A 264 11.02 12.64 7.97
C ALA A 264 9.68 13.14 8.55
N ALA A 265 8.57 12.50 8.21
CA ALA A 265 7.24 12.86 8.70
C ALA A 265 7.08 12.58 10.20
N LEU A 266 7.56 11.43 10.67
CA LEU A 266 7.56 11.10 12.10
C LEU A 266 8.38 12.12 12.91
N GLN A 267 9.51 12.57 12.37
CA GLN A 267 10.30 13.66 12.95
C GLN A 267 9.54 14.99 12.93
N LEU A 268 8.80 15.31 11.89
CA LEU A 268 7.94 16.51 11.86
C LEU A 268 6.80 16.41 12.87
N ILE A 269 6.20 15.22 13.08
CA ILE A 269 5.19 15.00 14.13
C ILE A 269 5.83 15.20 15.53
N ILE A 270 7.01 14.64 15.78
CA ILE A 270 7.77 14.82 17.03
C ILE A 270 8.09 16.31 17.28
N ALA A 271 8.32 17.09 16.21
CA ALA A 271 8.57 18.54 16.30
C ALA A 271 7.29 19.38 16.44
N GLY A 272 6.10 18.81 16.24
CA GLY A 272 4.82 19.51 16.22
C GLY A 272 4.52 20.25 14.90
N ASP A 273 5.28 19.97 13.85
CA ASP A 273 5.14 20.61 12.52
C ASP A 273 4.16 19.88 11.59
N GLN A 274 3.97 18.56 11.80
CA GLN A 274 2.98 17.73 11.10
C GLN A 274 1.98 17.16 12.12
N TYR A 275 0.71 17.12 11.76
CA TYR A 275 -0.35 16.67 12.67
C TYR A 275 -0.45 15.15 12.73
N ASN A 276 -0.55 14.48 11.58
CA ASN A 276 -0.66 13.04 11.51
C ASN A 276 0.08 12.45 10.31
N THR A 277 0.25 11.14 10.34
CA THR A 277 0.55 10.30 9.19
C THR A 277 -0.22 8.99 9.30
N ILE A 278 -0.18 8.16 8.28
CA ILE A 278 -0.72 6.79 8.32
C ILE A 278 0.45 5.82 8.41
N SER A 279 0.41 4.96 9.41
CA SER A 279 1.32 3.80 9.47
C SER A 279 0.86 2.74 8.49
N LYS A 280 1.69 2.51 7.49
CA LYS A 280 1.58 1.46 6.47
C LYS A 280 2.84 0.60 6.53
N PRO A 281 2.98 -0.36 7.46
CA PRO A 281 4.16 -1.22 7.49
C PRO A 281 4.21 -2.05 6.21
N SER A 282 4.91 -1.54 5.20
CA SER A 282 4.91 -2.09 3.84
C SER A 282 5.52 -3.48 3.76
N GLU A 283 6.31 -3.87 4.76
CA GLU A 283 6.83 -5.24 4.88
C GLU A 283 5.72 -6.29 4.94
N ILE A 284 4.54 -5.98 5.54
CA ILE A 284 3.42 -6.95 5.58
C ILE A 284 2.78 -7.11 4.20
N VAL A 285 2.69 -6.05 3.43
CA VAL A 285 2.19 -6.08 2.04
C VAL A 285 3.19 -6.80 1.15
N ALA A 286 4.46 -6.50 1.30
CA ALA A 286 5.55 -7.15 0.58
C ALA A 286 5.63 -8.66 0.86
N ALA A 287 5.52 -9.04 2.14
CA ALA A 287 5.45 -10.46 2.53
C ALA A 287 4.21 -11.15 1.95
N ALA A 288 3.05 -10.49 1.97
CA ALA A 288 1.84 -11.03 1.35
C ALA A 288 1.99 -11.21 -0.17
N ALA A 289 2.63 -10.26 -0.86
CA ALA A 289 2.92 -10.39 -2.30
C ALA A 289 3.88 -11.56 -2.59
N ALA A 290 4.87 -11.79 -1.73
CA ALA A 290 5.76 -12.96 -1.83
C ALA A 290 5.00 -14.28 -1.64
N GLN A 291 4.10 -14.34 -0.65
CA GLN A 291 3.25 -15.53 -0.41
C GLN A 291 2.35 -15.82 -1.62
N VAL A 292 1.71 -14.78 -2.17
CA VAL A 292 0.90 -14.88 -3.40
C VAL A 292 1.75 -15.36 -4.59
N ALA A 293 2.97 -14.84 -4.73
CA ALA A 293 3.89 -15.27 -5.80
C ALA A 293 4.24 -16.75 -5.69
N VAL A 294 4.58 -17.22 -4.49
CA VAL A 294 4.90 -18.65 -4.27
C VAL A 294 3.68 -19.55 -4.46
N GLU A 295 2.50 -19.11 -4.06
CA GLU A 295 1.25 -19.84 -4.31
C GLU A 295 1.02 -20.02 -5.83
N PHE A 296 1.21 -18.97 -6.64
CA PHE A 296 1.15 -19.09 -8.10
C PHE A 296 2.22 -20.04 -8.67
N LEU A 297 3.44 -19.96 -8.16
CA LEU A 297 4.54 -20.83 -8.61
C LEU A 297 4.27 -22.31 -8.30
N SER A 298 3.56 -22.60 -7.21
CA SER A 298 3.14 -23.96 -6.85
C SER A 298 1.89 -24.44 -7.60
N GLY A 299 1.36 -23.63 -8.52
CA GLY A 299 0.13 -23.94 -9.28
C GLY A 299 -1.16 -23.76 -8.48
N GLY A 300 -1.08 -23.15 -7.30
CA GLY A 300 -2.22 -22.83 -6.44
C GLY A 300 -2.98 -21.60 -6.89
N THR A 301 -4.06 -21.32 -6.17
CA THR A 301 -4.88 -20.11 -6.36
C THR A 301 -4.90 -19.32 -5.05
N PRO A 302 -4.24 -18.16 -4.99
CA PRO A 302 -4.20 -17.35 -3.78
C PRO A 302 -5.60 -16.96 -3.30
N LYS A 303 -5.81 -17.03 -1.97
CA LYS A 303 -7.09 -16.67 -1.36
C LYS A 303 -7.22 -15.14 -1.32
N ALA A 304 -8.21 -14.62 -2.06
CA ALA A 304 -8.60 -13.23 -1.97
C ALA A 304 -9.51 -12.97 -0.77
N GLU A 305 -9.41 -11.79 -0.20
CA GLU A 305 -10.29 -11.29 0.88
C GLU A 305 -11.37 -10.36 0.32
N THR A 306 -11.09 -9.73 -0.83
CA THR A 306 -11.99 -8.83 -1.55
C THR A 306 -11.67 -8.81 -3.04
N THR A 307 -12.35 -7.95 -3.79
CA THR A 307 -12.11 -7.69 -5.21
C THR A 307 -12.09 -6.19 -5.45
N LEU A 308 -11.04 -5.69 -6.10
CA LEU A 308 -10.95 -4.29 -6.52
C LEU A 308 -10.61 -4.25 -8.02
N PHE A 309 -11.33 -3.43 -8.80
CA PHE A 309 -11.19 -3.36 -10.27
C PHE A 309 -11.20 -4.76 -10.95
N ASN A 310 -12.15 -5.60 -10.56
CA ASN A 310 -12.28 -7.00 -11.01
C ASN A 310 -11.08 -7.92 -10.68
N THR A 311 -10.08 -7.43 -9.95
CA THR A 311 -8.89 -8.20 -9.55
C THR A 311 -9.08 -8.76 -8.13
N PRO A 312 -8.88 -10.08 -7.92
CA PRO A 312 -8.84 -10.68 -6.57
C PRO A 312 -7.82 -9.95 -5.71
N SER A 313 -8.19 -9.54 -4.49
CA SER A 313 -7.37 -8.60 -3.73
C SER A 313 -7.23 -8.99 -2.26
N LYS A 314 -6.12 -8.58 -1.67
CA LYS A 314 -5.89 -8.54 -0.23
C LYS A 314 -5.49 -7.12 0.16
N LEU A 315 -6.32 -6.47 0.98
CA LEU A 315 -6.14 -5.10 1.43
C LEU A 315 -5.94 -5.04 2.93
N PHE A 316 -4.87 -4.39 3.37
CA PHE A 316 -4.56 -4.21 4.78
C PHE A 316 -5.16 -2.92 5.31
N ILE A 317 -5.57 -2.92 6.58
CA ILE A 317 -6.12 -1.75 7.25
C ILE A 317 -4.97 -0.95 7.86
N PRO A 318 -4.83 0.33 7.53
CA PRO A 318 -3.78 1.20 8.06
C PRO A 318 -4.15 1.78 9.43
N ALA A 319 -3.17 2.37 10.12
CA ALA A 319 -3.39 3.05 11.39
C ALA A 319 -3.00 4.53 11.32
N VAL A 320 -3.89 5.42 11.82
CA VAL A 320 -3.56 6.85 11.96
C VAL A 320 -2.58 7.04 13.11
N VAL A 321 -1.47 7.73 12.82
CA VAL A 321 -0.42 8.07 13.79
C VAL A 321 -0.41 9.58 14.02
N THR A 322 -0.47 9.96 15.27
CA THR A 322 -0.36 11.35 15.75
C THR A 322 0.68 11.41 16.87
N GLU A 323 1.00 12.60 17.38
CA GLU A 323 1.90 12.75 18.53
C GLU A 323 1.49 11.85 19.70
N GLN A 324 0.17 11.66 19.93
CA GLN A 324 -0.37 10.94 21.09
C GLN A 324 -0.08 9.43 21.06
N ASN A 325 -0.03 8.82 19.87
CA ASN A 325 0.13 7.37 19.73
C ASN A 325 1.40 6.95 18.98
N LEU A 326 2.26 7.90 18.57
CA LEU A 326 3.47 7.62 17.78
C LEU A 326 4.35 6.55 18.42
N LYS A 327 4.59 6.67 19.74
CA LYS A 327 5.39 5.66 20.46
C LYS A 327 4.79 4.26 20.32
N ALA A 328 3.49 4.13 20.61
CA ALA A 328 2.80 2.84 20.58
C ALA A 328 2.70 2.25 19.16
N GLU A 329 2.39 3.11 18.17
CA GLU A 329 2.15 2.66 16.79
C GLU A 329 3.45 2.43 15.98
N ILE A 330 4.53 3.13 16.31
CA ILE A 330 5.77 3.11 15.55
C ILE A 330 6.90 2.41 16.27
N ILE A 331 7.20 2.85 17.52
CA ILE A 331 8.36 2.34 18.26
C ILE A 331 8.06 0.97 18.87
N ASP A 332 6.97 0.84 19.61
CA ASP A 332 6.62 -0.40 20.28
C ASP A 332 6.30 -1.53 19.29
N LYS A 333 5.77 -1.18 18.09
CA LYS A 333 5.56 -2.11 16.96
C LYS A 333 6.82 -2.34 16.10
N LYS A 334 7.95 -1.68 16.43
CA LYS A 334 9.24 -1.82 15.73
C LYS A 334 9.19 -1.45 14.23
N ILE A 335 8.32 -0.52 13.85
CA ILE A 335 8.24 -0.01 12.48
C ILE A 335 9.44 0.90 12.20
N GLN A 336 9.80 1.76 13.16
CA GLN A 336 11.03 2.55 13.17
C GLN A 336 11.68 2.47 14.55
N THR A 337 12.97 2.81 14.65
CA THR A 337 13.70 2.81 15.91
C THR A 337 13.83 4.22 16.50
N ALA A 338 14.02 4.31 17.83
CA ALA A 338 14.29 5.57 18.48
C ALA A 338 15.57 6.24 17.92
N ASP A 339 16.61 5.45 17.59
CA ASP A 339 17.87 5.94 17.04
C ASP A 339 17.67 6.63 15.67
N GLN A 340 16.74 6.14 14.85
CA GLN A 340 16.43 6.75 13.56
C GLN A 340 15.67 8.06 13.71
N LEU A 341 14.74 8.13 14.67
CA LEU A 341 13.85 9.28 14.84
C LEU A 341 14.43 10.39 15.72
N CYS A 342 15.13 10.02 16.80
CA CYS A 342 15.50 10.93 17.88
C CYS A 342 16.86 11.60 17.69
N THR A 343 17.20 11.91 16.44
CA THR A 343 18.48 12.53 16.08
C THR A 343 18.42 14.06 16.13
N GLY A 344 19.54 14.70 16.50
CA GLY A 344 19.72 16.15 16.45
C GLY A 344 18.60 16.92 17.17
N ARG A 345 17.93 17.81 16.46
CA ARG A 345 16.86 18.69 17.01
C ARG A 345 15.62 17.93 17.51
N TYR A 346 15.42 16.69 17.09
CA TYR A 346 14.24 15.89 17.46
C TYR A 346 14.37 15.18 18.80
N ALA A 347 15.60 15.08 19.37
CA ALA A 347 15.87 14.38 20.62
C ALA A 347 15.03 14.92 21.81
N ALA A 348 14.85 16.25 21.88
CA ALA A 348 14.03 16.86 22.93
C ALA A 348 12.55 16.49 22.81
N GLY A 349 12.00 16.48 21.60
CA GLY A 349 10.63 16.04 21.31
C GLY A 349 10.42 14.56 21.65
N CYS A 350 11.36 13.69 21.24
CA CYS A 350 11.34 12.27 21.61
C CYS A 350 11.26 12.06 23.14
N LYS A 351 12.10 12.78 23.90
CA LYS A 351 12.07 12.70 25.37
C LYS A 351 10.71 13.10 25.93
N LYS A 352 10.08 14.16 25.38
CA LYS A 352 8.72 14.59 25.76
C LYS A 352 7.69 13.48 25.53
N LEU A 353 7.83 12.72 24.44
CA LEU A 353 6.93 11.63 24.06
C LEU A 353 7.28 10.29 24.75
N GLY A 354 8.26 10.25 25.63
CA GLY A 354 8.70 9.02 26.30
C GLY A 354 9.38 8.02 25.36
N ILE A 355 9.92 8.51 24.24
CA ILE A 355 10.73 7.72 23.31
C ILE A 355 12.17 7.84 23.77
N THR A 356 12.70 6.76 24.33
CA THR A 356 14.09 6.66 24.80
C THR A 356 14.88 5.71 23.92
N GLN A 357 16.14 6.00 23.73
CA GLN A 357 17.11 5.08 23.09
C GLN A 357 17.35 3.86 23.96
#